data_e58f61dc939cf52efdfe03358bd456a3
#
_entry.id   e58f61dc939cf52efdfe03358bd456a3
#
_cell.length_a   1.000
_cell.length_b   1.000
_cell.length_c   1.000
_cell.angle_alpha   90.00
_cell.angle_beta   90.00
_cell.angle_gamma   90.00
#
_symmetry.space_group_name_H-M   'P 1'
#
loop_
_entity.id
_entity.type
_entity.pdbx_description
1 polymer ?
#
loop_
_entity_poly.entity_id
_entity_poly.type
_entity_poly.pdbx_seq_one_letter_code
_entity_poly.pdbx_strand_id
1 'polypeptide(L)'
;WPIINPNHKEIQYSYTANYKEVKQKGALPQAGNFQYTLTFEKTLDPALLFMRKIDSSSFSLSKKQGLTLKLKPETVMDFSNPSFIGKRQQHLYSTAETALSFTPTAEHEKAGLVILQDERHFYYLCKSQSQGKAVVQLYQSLTKEKSMELLAEIPVKASAKSVGLRISSAGDTYSFYCSEDFKTWKPLKEKVDAKFLSTKAAGSFIGCLYGMYATSSGQSSSNSASFKYLKYGGNDPMFK
;
A
#
# COMPACT_ATOMS: atom_id res chain seq x y z
N TRP A 1 -14.79 -5.38 23.02
CA TRP A 1 -16.02 -5.72 23.73
C TRP A 1 -16.53 -4.48 24.41
N PRO A 2 -17.86 -4.26 24.44
CA PRO A 2 -18.40 -3.13 25.15
C PRO A 2 -17.96 -3.20 26.62
N ILE A 3 -17.49 -2.08 27.13
CA ILE A 3 -17.21 -1.95 28.55
C ILE A 3 -18.57 -1.96 29.22
N ILE A 4 -18.94 -3.11 29.76
CA ILE A 4 -20.09 -3.21 30.64
C ILE A 4 -19.71 -2.42 31.87
N ASN A 5 -20.50 -1.42 32.22
CA ASN A 5 -20.24 -0.58 33.39
C ASN A 5 -20.03 -1.48 34.62
N PRO A 6 -18.82 -1.58 35.20
CA PRO A 6 -18.55 -2.50 36.30
C PRO A 6 -19.36 -2.18 37.58
N ASN A 7 -19.95 -0.99 37.66
CA ASN A 7 -20.70 -0.51 38.81
C ASN A 7 -22.22 -0.80 38.67
N HIS A 8 -22.67 -1.33 37.54
CA HIS A 8 -24.08 -1.66 37.31
C HIS A 8 -24.26 -3.13 37.03
N LYS A 9 -25.25 -3.73 37.68
CA LYS A 9 -25.65 -5.12 37.47
C LYS A 9 -26.47 -5.36 36.20
N GLU A 10 -26.96 -4.28 35.58
CA GLU A 10 -27.79 -4.30 34.39
C GLU A 10 -27.10 -3.61 33.20
N ILE A 11 -27.34 -4.13 32.01
CA ILE A 11 -26.89 -3.54 30.75
C ILE A 11 -27.76 -2.31 30.47
N GLN A 12 -27.12 -1.14 30.37
CA GLN A 12 -27.82 0.08 29.98
C GLN A 12 -27.75 0.28 28.47
N TYR A 13 -28.78 0.87 27.86
CA TYR A 13 -28.84 1.18 26.42
C TYR A 13 -27.92 2.31 26.00
N SER A 14 -27.50 3.15 26.94
CA SER A 14 -26.59 4.25 26.69
C SER A 14 -25.69 4.52 27.89
N TYR A 15 -24.48 4.96 27.63
CA TYR A 15 -23.51 5.36 28.64
C TYR A 15 -22.93 6.74 28.27
N THR A 16 -22.82 7.62 29.25
CA THR A 16 -22.01 8.82 29.06
C THR A 16 -20.55 8.46 29.20
N ALA A 17 -19.80 8.59 28.12
CA ALA A 17 -18.37 8.36 28.15
C ALA A 17 -17.67 9.44 28.95
N ASN A 18 -16.99 9.04 30.01
CA ASN A 18 -16.24 9.96 30.87
C ASN A 18 -14.74 9.73 30.64
N TYR A 19 -14.24 10.20 29.47
CA TYR A 19 -12.82 10.07 29.12
C TYR A 19 -12.18 11.44 28.97
N LYS A 20 -10.92 11.54 29.35
CA LYS A 20 -10.08 12.70 29.03
C LYS A 20 -9.45 12.45 27.67
N GLU A 21 -9.58 13.42 26.77
CA GLU A 21 -8.86 13.37 25.49
C GLU A 21 -7.35 13.35 25.78
N VAL A 22 -6.70 12.29 25.37
CA VAL A 22 -5.24 12.15 25.46
C VAL A 22 -4.64 12.64 24.15
N LYS A 23 -4.10 13.86 24.14
CA LYS A 23 -3.32 14.36 23.02
C LYS A 23 -1.96 13.69 23.00
N GLN A 24 -1.81 12.68 22.19
CA GLN A 24 -0.52 12.00 22.00
C GLN A 24 0.29 12.75 20.94
N LYS A 25 1.47 13.27 21.33
CA LYS A 25 2.40 13.92 20.39
C LYS A 25 2.84 12.93 19.32
N GLY A 26 2.64 13.29 18.04
CA GLY A 26 3.01 12.46 16.89
C GLY A 26 2.01 11.38 16.52
N ALA A 27 0.82 11.32 17.13
CA ALA A 27 -0.26 10.45 16.68
C ALA A 27 -0.71 10.82 15.27
N LEU A 28 -0.98 9.81 14.44
CA LEU A 28 -1.54 10.05 13.11
C LEU A 28 -3.01 10.48 13.23
N PRO A 29 -3.47 11.42 12.37
CA PRO A 29 -4.88 11.79 12.31
C PRO A 29 -5.76 10.57 12.00
N GLN A 30 -6.93 10.49 12.62
CA GLN A 30 -7.85 9.37 12.46
C GLN A 30 -9.25 9.80 11.96
N ALA A 31 -9.54 11.08 11.87
CA ALA A 31 -10.82 11.61 11.43
C ALA A 31 -10.64 12.91 10.62
N GLY A 32 -11.63 13.21 9.77
CA GLY A 32 -11.60 14.37 8.87
C GLY A 32 -10.58 14.21 7.74
N ASN A 33 -10.35 15.26 6.98
CA ASN A 33 -9.30 15.30 5.97
C ASN A 33 -7.94 15.52 6.62
N PHE A 34 -6.95 14.72 6.23
CA PHE A 34 -5.61 14.81 6.77
C PHE A 34 -4.53 14.33 5.80
N GLN A 35 -3.31 14.70 6.10
CA GLN A 35 -2.12 14.22 5.40
C GLN A 35 -1.06 13.79 6.43
N TYR A 36 -0.30 12.77 6.09
CA TYR A 36 0.86 12.36 6.86
C TYR A 36 1.92 11.73 5.97
N THR A 37 3.14 11.67 6.48
CA THR A 37 4.25 10.96 5.86
C THR A 37 4.89 10.04 6.90
N LEU A 38 4.84 8.74 6.64
CA LEU A 38 5.57 7.75 7.42
C LEU A 38 6.99 7.64 6.90
N THR A 39 7.96 7.86 7.77
CA THR A 39 9.38 7.59 7.53
C THR A 39 9.79 6.35 8.34
N PHE A 40 10.69 5.56 7.80
CA PHE A 40 11.02 4.25 8.34
C PHE A 40 12.44 4.24 8.91
N GLU A 41 12.68 5.09 9.93
CA GLU A 41 14.03 5.28 10.46
C GLU A 41 14.45 4.21 11.48
N LYS A 42 13.60 3.92 12.45
CA LYS A 42 13.91 3.03 13.59
C LYS A 42 12.79 2.04 13.89
N THR A 43 11.55 2.47 13.82
CA THR A 43 10.38 1.69 14.18
C THR A 43 9.31 1.81 13.10
N LEU A 44 8.47 0.80 12.97
CA LEU A 44 7.25 0.87 12.17
C LEU A 44 6.14 1.53 12.98
N ASP A 45 5.31 2.32 12.30
CA ASP A 45 4.09 2.85 12.89
C ASP A 45 3.15 1.68 13.27
N PRO A 46 2.56 1.67 14.48
CA PRO A 46 1.67 0.59 14.93
C PRO A 46 0.42 0.39 14.05
N ALA A 47 0.03 1.40 13.27
CA ALA A 47 -1.10 1.32 12.34
C ALA A 47 -0.74 0.66 11.00
N LEU A 48 0.51 0.24 10.80
CA LEU A 48 0.92 -0.55 9.64
C LEU A 48 0.52 -2.01 9.82
N LEU A 49 0.06 -2.61 8.75
CA LEU A 49 -0.47 -3.97 8.69
C LEU A 49 0.42 -4.84 7.81
N PHE A 50 0.57 -6.07 8.25
CA PHE A 50 1.21 -7.14 7.49
C PHE A 50 0.14 -8.10 6.97
N MET A 51 0.42 -8.78 5.88
CA MET A 51 -0.39 -9.92 5.52
C MET A 51 -0.03 -11.09 6.42
N ARG A 52 -0.99 -11.53 7.26
CA ARG A 52 -0.90 -12.66 8.18
C ARG A 52 0.14 -12.47 9.29
N LYS A 53 1.39 -12.90 9.10
CA LYS A 53 2.42 -12.92 10.13
C LYS A 53 3.47 -11.81 9.92
N ILE A 54 3.88 -11.17 11.00
CA ILE A 54 5.06 -10.30 10.98
C ILE A 54 6.31 -11.18 10.83
N ASP A 55 7.05 -10.95 9.75
CA ASP A 55 8.33 -11.61 9.51
C ASP A 55 9.45 -10.55 9.52
N SER A 56 10.06 -10.37 10.68
CA SER A 56 11.12 -9.39 10.87
C SER A 56 12.38 -9.67 10.05
N SER A 57 12.54 -10.87 9.52
CA SER A 57 13.67 -11.22 8.66
C SER A 57 13.49 -10.73 7.22
N SER A 58 12.26 -10.40 6.82
CA SER A 58 11.89 -9.99 5.47
C SER A 58 12.08 -8.48 5.22
N PHE A 59 12.30 -7.69 6.26
CA PHE A 59 12.46 -6.24 6.12
C PHE A 59 13.54 -5.67 7.04
N SER A 60 13.99 -4.47 6.72
CA SER A 60 14.85 -3.67 7.59
C SER A 60 14.49 -2.19 7.49
N LEU A 61 14.87 -1.43 8.52
CA LEU A 61 14.59 0.00 8.64
C LEU A 61 15.90 0.77 8.74
N SER A 62 16.00 1.91 8.07
CA SER A 62 17.14 2.80 8.21
C SER A 62 16.80 4.24 7.85
N LYS A 63 17.45 5.21 8.49
CA LYS A 63 17.33 6.62 8.17
C LYS A 63 17.71 6.92 6.72
N LYS A 64 18.69 6.20 6.16
CA LYS A 64 19.21 6.43 4.80
C LYS A 64 18.25 5.89 3.74
N GLN A 65 17.77 4.66 3.86
CA GLN A 65 17.00 3.94 2.84
C GLN A 65 15.50 3.92 3.10
N GLY A 66 15.06 4.14 4.34
CA GLY A 66 13.69 3.94 4.76
C GLY A 66 13.41 2.47 5.07
N LEU A 67 12.27 1.97 4.63
CA LEU A 67 11.87 0.56 4.69
C LEU A 67 12.48 -0.20 3.52
N THR A 68 13.27 -1.21 3.80
CA THR A 68 13.79 -2.14 2.79
C THR A 68 13.08 -3.48 2.93
N LEU A 69 12.44 -3.94 1.86
CA LEU A 69 11.79 -5.25 1.74
C LEU A 69 12.67 -6.19 0.92
N LYS A 70 12.96 -7.39 1.43
CA LYS A 70 13.56 -8.46 0.63
C LYS A 70 12.51 -9.00 -0.33
N LEU A 71 12.89 -9.25 -1.58
CA LEU A 71 12.00 -9.93 -2.50
C LEU A 71 11.82 -11.38 -2.03
N LYS A 72 10.58 -11.81 -1.99
CA LYS A 72 10.21 -13.19 -1.66
C LYS A 72 9.48 -13.82 -2.85
N PRO A 73 9.60 -15.14 -3.06
CA PRO A 73 8.83 -15.83 -4.08
C PRO A 73 7.33 -15.78 -3.84
N GLU A 74 6.92 -15.70 -2.57
CA GLU A 74 5.52 -15.57 -2.19
C GLU A 74 4.92 -14.28 -2.71
N THR A 75 3.70 -14.39 -3.22
CA THR A 75 2.93 -13.26 -3.74
C THR A 75 1.76 -12.91 -2.83
N VAL A 76 1.18 -11.71 -3.03
CA VAL A 76 -0.06 -11.33 -2.34
C VAL A 76 -1.26 -12.21 -2.74
N MET A 77 -1.15 -12.99 -3.80
CA MET A 77 -2.16 -13.95 -4.27
C MET A 77 -2.10 -15.29 -3.53
N ASP A 78 -1.06 -15.52 -2.75
CA ASP A 78 -0.85 -16.77 -2.02
C ASP A 78 -1.38 -16.66 -0.59
N PHE A 79 -1.84 -17.80 -0.04
CA PHE A 79 -2.15 -17.91 1.39
C PHE A 79 -0.87 -18.12 2.23
N SER A 80 0.19 -17.41 1.86
CA SER A 80 1.52 -17.41 2.48
C SER A 80 1.86 -16.03 3.08
N ASN A 81 3.12 -15.77 3.36
CA ASN A 81 3.56 -14.54 4.01
C ASN A 81 4.45 -13.69 3.06
N PRO A 82 3.86 -12.92 2.13
CA PRO A 82 4.60 -12.10 1.18
C PRO A 82 5.33 -10.94 1.85
N SER A 83 6.30 -10.34 1.17
CA SER A 83 6.95 -9.09 1.59
C SER A 83 6.02 -7.89 1.35
N PHE A 84 5.07 -7.70 2.27
CA PHE A 84 4.02 -6.69 2.21
C PHE A 84 3.91 -5.96 3.55
N ILE A 85 3.88 -4.61 3.49
CA ILE A 85 3.55 -3.74 4.63
C ILE A 85 2.64 -2.63 4.12
N GLY A 86 1.46 -2.50 4.69
CA GLY A 86 0.45 -1.57 4.20
C GLY A 86 -0.29 -0.81 5.29
N LYS A 87 -1.10 0.14 4.86
CA LYS A 87 -1.97 0.94 5.71
C LYS A 87 -3.36 1.07 5.07
N ARG A 88 -4.39 1.10 5.89
CA ARG A 88 -5.77 1.25 5.44
C ARG A 88 -5.99 2.53 4.64
N GLN A 89 -6.71 2.40 3.54
CA GLN A 89 -7.34 3.54 2.87
C GLN A 89 -8.46 4.06 3.78
N GLN A 90 -8.43 5.36 4.09
CA GLN A 90 -9.37 5.98 5.03
C GLN A 90 -10.29 7.01 4.37
N HIS A 91 -10.08 7.32 3.08
CA HIS A 91 -10.84 8.30 2.32
C HIS A 91 -11.19 7.77 0.94
N LEU A 92 -12.33 8.18 0.40
CA LEU A 92 -12.73 7.89 -0.97
C LEU A 92 -11.91 8.71 -1.98
N TYR A 93 -11.50 9.92 -1.59
CA TYR A 93 -10.59 10.78 -2.34
C TYR A 93 -9.26 10.83 -1.61
N SER A 94 -8.31 10.07 -2.08
CA SER A 94 -7.02 9.94 -1.39
C SER A 94 -5.85 9.74 -2.34
N THR A 95 -4.65 9.94 -1.81
CA THR A 95 -3.40 9.64 -2.50
C THR A 95 -2.49 8.83 -1.59
N ALA A 96 -1.82 7.84 -2.16
CA ALA A 96 -0.68 7.16 -1.54
C ALA A 96 0.52 7.30 -2.46
N GLU A 97 1.66 7.71 -1.89
CA GLU A 97 2.88 8.00 -2.65
C GLU A 97 4.11 7.46 -1.92
N THR A 98 5.07 6.98 -2.68
CA THR A 98 6.39 6.57 -2.17
C THR A 98 7.52 6.96 -3.13
N ALA A 99 8.73 7.05 -2.60
CA ALA A 99 9.96 7.02 -3.39
C ALA A 99 10.57 5.62 -3.27
N LEU A 100 10.58 4.91 -4.38
CA LEU A 100 11.08 3.54 -4.49
C LEU A 100 12.49 3.53 -5.08
N SER A 101 13.45 2.96 -4.35
CA SER A 101 14.79 2.61 -4.85
C SER A 101 14.86 1.11 -5.07
N PHE A 102 14.90 0.72 -6.34
CA PHE A 102 14.89 -0.69 -6.74
C PHE A 102 15.53 -0.85 -8.12
N THR A 103 16.42 -1.83 -8.26
CA THR A 103 17.02 -2.20 -9.55
C THR A 103 16.69 -3.67 -9.82
N PRO A 104 15.62 -3.95 -10.58
CA PRO A 104 15.29 -5.33 -10.96
C PRO A 104 16.40 -5.90 -11.84
N THR A 105 16.74 -7.15 -11.63
CA THR A 105 17.71 -7.92 -12.44
C THR A 105 17.04 -8.92 -13.36
N ALA A 106 15.73 -9.14 -13.17
CA ALA A 106 14.92 -10.03 -13.99
C ALA A 106 13.46 -9.57 -14.05
N GLU A 107 12.71 -10.03 -15.04
CA GLU A 107 11.30 -9.66 -15.26
C GLU A 107 10.35 -10.14 -14.16
N HIS A 108 10.72 -11.22 -13.46
CA HIS A 108 9.94 -11.74 -12.34
C HIS A 108 10.11 -10.90 -11.06
N GLU A 109 11.12 -10.06 -10.96
CA GLU A 109 11.35 -9.17 -9.83
C GLU A 109 10.51 -7.90 -9.95
N LYS A 110 9.67 -7.65 -8.97
CA LYS A 110 8.73 -6.52 -8.92
C LYS A 110 8.70 -5.89 -7.54
N ALA A 111 8.72 -4.57 -7.49
CA ALA A 111 8.52 -3.83 -6.24
C ALA A 111 7.76 -2.52 -6.48
N GLY A 112 6.85 -2.15 -5.58
CA GLY A 112 6.07 -0.93 -5.72
C GLY A 112 4.93 -0.78 -4.74
N LEU A 113 3.93 0.00 -5.15
CA LEU A 113 2.69 0.22 -4.41
C LEU A 113 1.59 -0.70 -4.93
N VAL A 114 0.86 -1.29 -4.00
CA VAL A 114 -0.36 -2.05 -4.30
C VAL A 114 -1.54 -1.42 -3.58
N ILE A 115 -2.69 -1.31 -4.23
CA ILE A 115 -3.97 -1.13 -3.57
C ILE A 115 -4.69 -2.47 -3.57
N LEU A 116 -4.91 -3.02 -2.38
CA LEU A 116 -5.33 -4.40 -2.17
C LEU A 116 -6.56 -4.46 -1.28
N GLN A 117 -7.58 -5.16 -1.74
CA GLN A 117 -8.75 -5.57 -0.95
C GLN A 117 -8.51 -6.99 -0.39
N ASP A 118 -8.19 -7.94 -1.24
CA ASP A 118 -7.84 -9.32 -0.90
C ASP A 118 -6.88 -9.93 -1.95
N GLU A 119 -6.60 -11.23 -1.85
CA GLU A 119 -5.68 -11.97 -2.71
C GLU A 119 -6.09 -12.01 -4.20
N ARG A 120 -7.33 -11.69 -4.52
CA ARG A 120 -7.91 -11.73 -5.88
C ARG A 120 -8.35 -10.38 -6.40
N HIS A 121 -8.33 -9.36 -5.55
CA HIS A 121 -8.82 -8.01 -5.87
C HIS A 121 -7.79 -6.97 -5.47
N PHE A 122 -6.88 -6.64 -6.39
CA PHE A 122 -5.86 -5.62 -6.21
C PHE A 122 -5.39 -5.02 -7.54
N TYR A 123 -4.80 -3.82 -7.46
CA TYR A 123 -3.99 -3.21 -8.51
C TYR A 123 -2.57 -3.03 -8.00
N TYR A 124 -1.59 -3.41 -8.79
CA TYR A 124 -0.18 -3.35 -8.43
C TYR A 124 0.61 -2.46 -9.38
N LEU A 125 1.05 -1.30 -8.88
CA LEU A 125 1.92 -0.34 -9.55
C LEU A 125 3.36 -0.62 -9.13
N CYS A 126 4.19 -1.15 -10.02
CA CYS A 126 5.53 -1.60 -9.66
C CYS A 126 6.60 -1.20 -10.67
N LYS A 127 7.83 -1.04 -10.20
CA LYS A 127 9.02 -1.07 -11.03
C LYS A 127 9.43 -2.51 -11.25
N SER A 128 9.81 -2.83 -12.49
CA SER A 128 10.28 -4.14 -12.92
C SER A 128 11.22 -3.99 -14.12
N GLN A 129 11.48 -5.10 -14.78
CA GLN A 129 12.21 -5.17 -16.04
C GLN A 129 11.31 -5.79 -17.11
N SER A 130 11.43 -5.32 -18.35
CA SER A 130 10.78 -5.88 -19.53
C SER A 130 11.79 -5.85 -20.68
N GLN A 131 12.07 -7.01 -21.29
CA GLN A 131 13.07 -7.15 -22.37
C GLN A 131 14.42 -6.49 -22.04
N GLY A 132 14.90 -6.69 -20.82
CA GLY A 132 16.17 -6.13 -20.35
C GLY A 132 16.15 -4.63 -20.03
N LYS A 133 14.99 -3.94 -20.13
CA LYS A 133 14.84 -2.51 -19.86
C LYS A 133 14.04 -2.26 -18.58
N ALA A 134 14.45 -1.26 -17.82
CA ALA A 134 13.70 -0.85 -16.64
C ALA A 134 12.36 -0.21 -17.03
N VAL A 135 11.27 -0.65 -16.39
CA VAL A 135 9.91 -0.19 -16.66
C VAL A 135 9.15 0.05 -15.36
N VAL A 136 8.09 0.86 -15.43
CA VAL A 136 7.03 0.89 -14.43
C VAL A 136 5.79 0.29 -15.06
N GLN A 137 5.19 -0.68 -14.37
CA GLN A 137 4.08 -1.48 -14.82
C GLN A 137 2.89 -1.35 -13.88
N LEU A 138 1.69 -1.40 -14.42
CA LEU A 138 0.45 -1.51 -13.68
C LEU A 138 -0.21 -2.85 -13.99
N TYR A 139 -0.48 -3.63 -12.97
CA TYR A 139 -1.20 -4.90 -13.06
C TYR A 139 -2.53 -4.84 -12.34
N GLN A 140 -3.48 -5.63 -12.83
CA GLN A 140 -4.72 -6.00 -12.15
C GLN A 140 -4.72 -7.50 -11.87
N SER A 141 -5.15 -7.91 -10.67
CA SER A 141 -5.34 -9.33 -10.37
C SER A 141 -6.47 -9.95 -11.19
N LEU A 142 -6.32 -11.21 -11.56
CA LEU A 142 -7.40 -12.02 -12.14
C LEU A 142 -8.14 -12.77 -11.02
N THR A 143 -9.48 -12.67 -11.02
CA THR A 143 -10.29 -13.22 -9.92
C THR A 143 -10.40 -14.75 -9.95
N LYS A 144 -10.25 -15.36 -11.12
CA LYS A 144 -10.40 -16.81 -11.32
C LYS A 144 -9.07 -17.56 -11.25
N GLU A 145 -7.96 -16.87 -11.40
CA GLU A 145 -6.62 -17.43 -11.48
C GLU A 145 -5.66 -16.72 -10.53
N LYS A 146 -4.61 -17.42 -10.08
CA LYS A 146 -3.51 -16.79 -9.33
C LYS A 146 -2.54 -16.10 -10.29
N SER A 147 -3.04 -15.10 -11.01
CA SER A 147 -2.27 -14.35 -12.00
C SER A 147 -2.69 -12.89 -12.05
N MET A 148 -1.95 -12.10 -12.80
CA MET A 148 -2.17 -10.67 -13.00
C MET A 148 -2.14 -10.34 -14.48
N GLU A 149 -3.03 -9.44 -14.90
CA GLU A 149 -3.04 -8.85 -16.23
C GLU A 149 -2.25 -7.53 -16.24
N LEU A 150 -1.39 -7.33 -17.23
CA LEU A 150 -0.68 -6.08 -17.45
C LEU A 150 -1.64 -5.06 -18.09
N LEU A 151 -1.98 -4.00 -17.37
CA LEU A 151 -2.87 -2.94 -17.87
C LEU A 151 -2.14 -1.81 -18.57
N ALA A 152 -0.91 -1.51 -18.15
CA ALA A 152 -0.08 -0.43 -18.70
C ALA A 152 1.39 -0.62 -18.33
N GLU A 153 2.27 -0.14 -19.21
CA GLU A 153 3.71 -0.13 -19.01
C GLU A 153 4.29 1.16 -19.59
N ILE A 154 5.26 1.75 -18.88
CA ILE A 154 6.07 2.84 -19.43
C ILE A 154 7.55 2.62 -19.11
N PRO A 155 8.45 2.94 -20.03
CA PRO A 155 9.88 2.86 -19.79
C PRO A 155 10.33 3.93 -18.80
N VAL A 156 11.31 3.60 -17.96
CA VAL A 156 12.02 4.53 -17.10
C VAL A 156 13.50 4.49 -17.42
N LYS A 157 14.19 5.61 -17.19
CA LYS A 157 15.64 5.69 -17.47
C LYS A 157 16.39 4.65 -16.66
N ALA A 158 17.30 3.93 -17.29
CA ALA A 158 18.16 2.95 -16.62
C ALA A 158 19.00 3.60 -15.50
N SER A 159 19.35 4.88 -15.65
CA SER A 159 20.07 5.67 -14.64
C SER A 159 19.19 6.09 -13.45
N ALA A 160 17.86 5.97 -13.53
CA ALA A 160 16.96 6.31 -12.44
C ALA A 160 17.02 5.26 -11.33
N LYS A 161 17.90 5.50 -10.35
CA LYS A 161 18.04 4.63 -9.17
C LYS A 161 16.77 4.61 -8.32
N SER A 162 16.01 5.69 -8.31
CA SER A 162 14.74 5.83 -7.60
C SER A 162 13.65 6.36 -8.51
N VAL A 163 12.41 5.91 -8.28
CA VAL A 163 11.20 6.40 -8.96
C VAL A 163 10.13 6.73 -7.93
N GLY A 164 9.40 7.81 -8.15
CA GLY A 164 8.17 8.11 -7.43
C GLY A 164 7.03 7.25 -7.97
N LEU A 165 6.27 6.60 -7.10
CA LEU A 165 5.04 5.89 -7.44
C LEU A 165 3.88 6.53 -6.68
N ARG A 166 2.75 6.74 -7.35
CA ARG A 166 1.55 7.33 -6.75
C ARG A 166 0.29 6.60 -7.23
N ILE A 167 -0.58 6.28 -6.28
CA ILE A 167 -1.94 5.82 -6.52
C ILE A 167 -2.87 6.89 -5.98
N SER A 168 -3.82 7.35 -6.78
CA SER A 168 -4.86 8.31 -6.38
C SER A 168 -6.23 7.67 -6.51
N SER A 169 -7.09 7.83 -5.50
CA SER A 169 -8.50 7.46 -5.56
C SER A 169 -9.36 8.71 -5.71
N ALA A 170 -10.42 8.60 -6.50
CA ALA A 170 -11.41 9.65 -6.70
C ALA A 170 -12.82 9.02 -6.79
N GLY A 171 -13.42 8.75 -5.64
CA GLY A 171 -14.70 8.06 -5.55
C GLY A 171 -14.62 6.62 -6.06
N ASP A 172 -15.18 6.39 -7.25
CA ASP A 172 -15.26 5.08 -7.88
C ASP A 172 -14.12 4.77 -8.88
N THR A 173 -13.04 5.55 -8.86
CA THR A 173 -11.88 5.35 -9.75
C THR A 173 -10.56 5.43 -9.02
N TYR A 174 -9.56 4.70 -9.56
CA TYR A 174 -8.15 4.86 -9.23
C TYR A 174 -7.36 5.36 -10.43
N SER A 175 -6.32 6.15 -10.17
CA SER A 175 -5.35 6.60 -11.16
C SER A 175 -3.93 6.36 -10.67
N PHE A 176 -3.05 5.96 -11.60
CA PHE A 176 -1.72 5.47 -11.30
C PHE A 176 -0.67 6.29 -12.03
N TYR A 177 0.34 6.75 -11.28
CA TYR A 177 1.36 7.66 -11.80
C TYR A 177 2.76 7.23 -11.38
N CYS A 178 3.74 7.58 -12.21
CA CYS A 178 5.15 7.54 -11.81
C CYS A 178 5.86 8.86 -12.08
N SER A 179 7.00 9.04 -11.42
CA SER A 179 7.86 10.20 -11.58
C SER A 179 9.34 9.78 -11.46
N GLU A 180 10.18 10.31 -12.34
CA GLU A 180 11.64 10.12 -12.29
C GLU A 180 12.36 11.27 -11.55
N ASP A 181 11.68 12.39 -11.35
CA ASP A 181 12.21 13.63 -10.75
C ASP A 181 11.48 14.06 -9.47
N PHE A 182 10.45 13.31 -9.07
CA PHE A 182 9.55 13.58 -7.93
C PHE A 182 8.78 14.91 -8.02
N LYS A 183 8.78 15.55 -9.18
CA LYS A 183 8.10 16.81 -9.48
C LYS A 183 7.06 16.63 -10.57
N THR A 184 7.44 16.00 -11.67
CA THR A 184 6.60 15.76 -12.83
C THR A 184 6.06 14.34 -12.77
N TRP A 185 4.73 14.21 -12.66
CA TRP A 185 4.03 12.93 -12.57
C TRP A 185 3.47 12.55 -13.93
N LYS A 186 3.89 11.41 -14.44
CA LYS A 186 3.38 10.84 -15.69
C LYS A 186 2.31 9.81 -15.37
N PRO A 187 1.09 9.92 -15.96
CA PRO A 187 0.08 8.89 -15.79
C PRO A 187 0.49 7.60 -16.52
N LEU A 188 0.35 6.45 -15.86
CA LEU A 188 0.34 5.15 -16.50
C LEU A 188 -1.06 4.80 -16.99
N LYS A 189 -2.04 4.96 -16.12
CA LYS A 189 -3.45 4.75 -16.43
C LYS A 189 -4.30 5.52 -15.42
N GLU A 190 -5.32 6.18 -15.94
CA GLU A 190 -6.24 6.98 -15.15
C GLU A 190 -7.65 6.40 -15.20
N LYS A 191 -8.46 6.71 -14.20
CA LYS A 191 -9.87 6.34 -14.09
C LYS A 191 -10.13 4.82 -14.23
N VAL A 192 -9.25 4.02 -13.62
CA VAL A 192 -9.44 2.57 -13.50
C VAL A 192 -10.55 2.30 -12.49
N ASP A 193 -11.41 1.33 -12.75
CA ASP A 193 -12.59 1.02 -11.94
C ASP A 193 -12.24 0.61 -10.50
N ALA A 194 -12.62 1.44 -9.52
CA ALA A 194 -12.45 1.13 -8.12
C ALA A 194 -13.51 0.14 -7.58
N LYS A 195 -14.62 -0.06 -8.28
CA LYS A 195 -15.67 -1.01 -7.89
C LYS A 195 -15.16 -2.45 -7.88
N PHE A 196 -14.13 -2.73 -8.71
CA PHE A 196 -13.41 -4.01 -8.68
C PHE A 196 -12.87 -4.35 -7.28
N LEU A 197 -12.49 -3.34 -6.47
CA LEU A 197 -12.00 -3.51 -5.10
C LEU A 197 -13.10 -3.32 -4.05
N SER A 198 -14.37 -3.22 -4.45
CA SER A 198 -15.47 -3.02 -3.52
C SER A 198 -15.83 -4.31 -2.78
N THR A 199 -16.42 -4.18 -1.59
CA THR A 199 -17.02 -5.28 -0.84
C THR A 199 -17.99 -6.11 -1.69
N LYS A 200 -18.73 -5.47 -2.61
CA LYS A 200 -19.67 -6.17 -3.49
C LYS A 200 -18.95 -7.10 -4.49
N ALA A 201 -17.80 -6.71 -5.00
CA ALA A 201 -17.01 -7.51 -5.93
C ALA A 201 -16.17 -8.57 -5.20
N ALA A 202 -15.46 -8.17 -4.15
CA ALA A 202 -14.52 -9.02 -3.42
C ALA A 202 -15.19 -9.90 -2.35
N GLY A 203 -16.40 -9.56 -1.90
CA GLY A 203 -17.14 -10.36 -0.91
C GLY A 203 -16.63 -10.25 0.52
N SER A 204 -15.74 -9.32 0.83
CA SER A 204 -15.15 -9.13 2.15
C SER A 204 -15.41 -7.73 2.72
N PHE A 205 -15.37 -7.60 4.05
CA PHE A 205 -15.62 -6.35 4.78
C PHE A 205 -14.36 -5.68 5.32
N ILE A 206 -13.19 -6.04 4.82
CA ILE A 206 -11.91 -5.58 5.39
C ILE A 206 -11.44 -4.20 4.88
N GLY A 207 -12.01 -3.67 3.80
CA GLY A 207 -11.57 -2.42 3.16
C GLY A 207 -10.20 -2.54 2.49
N CYS A 208 -9.82 -1.52 1.71
CA CYS A 208 -8.58 -1.54 0.94
C CYS A 208 -7.36 -1.14 1.76
N LEU A 209 -6.20 -1.64 1.36
CA LEU A 209 -4.89 -1.31 1.90
C LEU A 209 -4.00 -0.73 0.81
N TYR A 210 -3.40 0.44 1.06
CA TYR A 210 -2.22 0.88 0.31
C TYR A 210 -1.00 0.18 0.90
N GLY A 211 -0.34 -0.67 0.11
CA GLY A 211 0.80 -1.47 0.54
C GLY A 211 2.08 -1.18 -0.23
N MET A 212 3.20 -1.18 0.48
CA MET A 212 4.53 -1.35 -0.09
C MET A 212 4.75 -2.84 -0.22
N TYR A 213 5.03 -3.29 -1.43
CA TYR A 213 5.08 -4.70 -1.76
C TYR A 213 6.26 -5.01 -2.69
N ALA A 214 6.93 -6.12 -2.41
CA ALA A 214 8.04 -6.63 -3.22
C ALA A 214 7.94 -8.15 -3.36
N THR A 215 8.19 -8.66 -4.57
CA THR A 215 8.11 -10.09 -4.87
C THR A 215 9.04 -10.47 -6.01
N SER A 216 9.47 -11.72 -6.03
CA SER A 216 10.12 -12.37 -7.15
C SER A 216 9.19 -13.37 -7.87
N SER A 217 7.87 -13.22 -7.69
CA SER A 217 6.83 -13.88 -8.48
C SER A 217 7.04 -15.39 -8.63
N GLY A 218 7.23 -16.11 -7.52
CA GLY A 218 7.40 -17.57 -7.47
C GLY A 218 8.84 -18.07 -7.72
N GLN A 219 9.79 -17.17 -8.01
CA GLN A 219 11.19 -17.53 -8.24
C GLN A 219 12.07 -17.08 -7.07
N SER A 220 13.26 -17.67 -6.93
CA SER A 220 14.21 -17.21 -5.91
C SER A 220 14.87 -15.89 -6.31
N SER A 221 15.08 -15.00 -5.34
CA SER A 221 15.81 -13.77 -5.52
C SER A 221 16.52 -13.38 -4.22
N SER A 222 17.73 -12.82 -4.34
CA SER A 222 18.45 -12.19 -3.24
C SER A 222 18.30 -10.66 -3.22
N ASN A 223 17.49 -10.11 -4.13
CA ASN A 223 17.32 -8.70 -4.31
C ASN A 223 16.41 -8.09 -3.22
N SER A 224 16.46 -6.78 -3.09
CA SER A 224 15.63 -6.02 -2.15
C SER A 224 15.23 -4.67 -2.75
N ALA A 225 14.13 -4.12 -2.25
CA ALA A 225 13.57 -2.84 -2.65
C ALA A 225 13.42 -1.91 -1.46
N SER A 226 13.83 -0.65 -1.58
CA SER A 226 13.77 0.32 -0.50
C SER A 226 12.72 1.39 -0.78
N PHE A 227 11.85 1.63 0.19
CA PHE A 227 10.78 2.62 0.20
C PHE A 227 11.14 3.73 1.18
N LYS A 228 11.46 4.91 0.66
CA LYS A 228 11.95 6.01 1.50
C LYS A 228 10.91 6.53 2.49
N TYR A 229 9.66 6.53 2.05
CA TYR A 229 8.50 6.99 2.84
C TYR A 229 7.21 6.37 2.29
N LEU A 230 6.15 6.43 3.08
CA LEU A 230 4.77 6.30 2.61
C LEU A 230 4.05 7.60 2.96
N LYS A 231 3.72 8.40 1.95
CA LYS A 231 2.93 9.61 2.11
C LYS A 231 1.48 9.31 1.77
N TYR A 232 0.57 9.73 2.63
CA TYR A 232 -0.87 9.60 2.45
C TYR A 232 -1.54 10.96 2.54
N GLY A 233 -2.55 11.21 1.72
CA GLY A 233 -3.40 12.39 1.80
C GLY A 233 -4.85 12.02 1.53
N GLY A 234 -5.75 12.45 2.39
CA GLY A 234 -7.20 12.35 2.23
C GLY A 234 -7.83 13.71 1.99
N ASN A 235 -8.81 13.78 1.09
CA ASN A 235 -9.49 15.02 0.72
C ASN A 235 -10.97 14.77 0.35
N ASP A 236 -11.70 14.08 1.22
CA ASP A 236 -13.11 13.79 0.99
C ASP A 236 -13.94 15.09 1.03
N PRO A 237 -14.83 15.31 0.05
CA PRO A 237 -15.66 16.53 -0.02
C PRO A 237 -16.53 16.75 1.20
N MET A 238 -16.96 15.69 1.87
CA MET A 238 -17.83 15.74 3.04
C MET A 238 -17.17 16.36 4.28
N PHE A 239 -15.84 16.52 4.29
CA PHE A 239 -15.05 17.10 5.38
C PHE A 239 -14.50 18.51 5.02
N LYS A 240 -15.02 19.14 3.98
CA LYS A 240 -14.65 20.51 3.56
C LYS A 240 -15.51 21.56 4.19
#